data_5894e018daa5028d9616fba1a3d554dc
#
_entry.id   5894e018daa5028d9616fba1a3d554dc
#
_cell.length_a   1.000
_cell.length_b   1.000
_cell.length_c   1.000
_cell.angle_alpha   90.00
_cell.angle_beta   90.00
_cell.angle_gamma   90.00
#
_symmetry.space_group_name_H-M   'P 1'
#
loop_
_entity.id
_entity.type
_entity.pdbx_description
1 polymer ?
#
loop_
_entity_poly.entity_id
_entity_poly.type
_entity_poly.pdbx_seq_one_letter_code
_entity_poly.pdbx_strand_id
1 'polypeptide(L)'
;MNNPKIIDVGAGCGKYSIYLSDKGYDVTAIELVKHNLMTLKSKNKNVKAYHGNALNLSKFKDNSFDMVLLFGPLYHLISMEDKLKALMEAKRIVKEGGYILISYYMNEYAVIKHGFMENNIASAIKNGDIDENFHITPKETDLYSMVRIKDINYLKCKANLKRVKIISQDGPSDYIRPVILSLIHI
;
A
#
# COMPACT_ATOMS: atom_id res chain seq x y z
N MET A 1 2.55 16.72 -25.73
CA MET A 1 2.47 16.65 -24.25
C MET A 1 3.47 15.61 -23.81
N ASN A 2 4.35 15.93 -22.84
CA ASN A 2 5.30 14.94 -22.34
C ASN A 2 4.53 13.82 -21.64
N ASN A 3 4.84 12.57 -21.99
CA ASN A 3 4.23 11.39 -21.37
C ASN A 3 4.62 11.34 -19.88
N PRO A 4 3.65 11.31 -18.92
CA PRO A 4 3.96 11.28 -17.50
C PRO A 4 4.82 10.06 -17.13
N LYS A 5 5.86 10.28 -16.32
CA LYS A 5 6.72 9.23 -15.77
C LYS A 5 6.13 8.74 -14.45
N ILE A 6 5.81 7.47 -14.40
CA ILE A 6 5.20 6.83 -13.24
C ILE A 6 6.15 5.79 -12.67
N ILE A 7 6.29 5.74 -11.35
CA ILE A 7 6.98 4.64 -10.68
C ILE A 7 6.02 3.88 -9.77
N ASP A 8 6.03 2.56 -9.89
CA ASP A 8 5.29 1.62 -9.06
C ASP A 8 6.26 0.94 -8.09
N VAL A 9 6.20 1.30 -6.82
CA VAL A 9 7.08 0.82 -5.77
C VAL A 9 6.39 -0.30 -5.01
N GLY A 10 6.98 -1.49 -5.01
CA GLY A 10 6.34 -2.73 -4.55
C GLY A 10 5.35 -3.25 -5.59
N ALA A 11 5.79 -3.31 -6.84
CA ALA A 11 4.92 -3.59 -7.99
C ALA A 11 4.34 -5.01 -8.02
N GLY A 12 4.84 -5.92 -7.18
CA GLY A 12 4.46 -7.33 -7.21
C GLY A 12 4.68 -7.95 -8.59
N CYS A 13 3.69 -8.69 -9.06
CA CYS A 13 3.69 -9.27 -10.41
C CYS A 13 3.26 -8.27 -11.50
N GLY A 14 3.19 -6.98 -11.20
CA GLY A 14 3.03 -5.90 -12.17
C GLY A 14 1.61 -5.54 -12.55
N LYS A 15 0.60 -5.79 -11.70
CA LYS A 15 -0.80 -5.51 -12.01
C LYS A 15 -1.02 -4.07 -12.49
N TYR A 16 -0.53 -3.08 -11.75
CA TYR A 16 -0.66 -1.67 -12.09
C TYR A 16 0.38 -1.23 -13.12
N SER A 17 1.63 -1.65 -12.96
CA SER A 17 2.72 -1.31 -13.87
C SER A 17 2.42 -1.70 -15.31
N ILE A 18 1.92 -2.93 -15.54
CA ILE A 18 1.58 -3.43 -16.88
C ILE A 18 0.39 -2.65 -17.43
N TYR A 19 -0.68 -2.52 -16.65
CA TYR A 19 -1.87 -1.78 -17.09
C TYR A 19 -1.55 -0.35 -17.53
N LEU A 20 -0.74 0.36 -16.76
CA LEU A 20 -0.34 1.72 -17.09
C LEU A 20 0.58 1.79 -18.31
N SER A 21 1.50 0.83 -18.42
CA SER A 21 2.37 0.69 -19.61
C SER A 21 1.56 0.43 -20.88
N ASP A 22 0.52 -0.43 -20.81
CA ASP A 22 -0.37 -0.73 -21.92
C ASP A 22 -1.24 0.48 -22.32
N LYS A 23 -1.45 1.43 -21.39
CA LYS A 23 -2.07 2.73 -21.67
C LYS A 23 -1.10 3.77 -22.23
N GLY A 24 0.16 3.39 -22.46
CA GLY A 24 1.17 4.23 -23.09
C GLY A 24 1.97 5.11 -22.13
N TYR A 25 1.85 4.95 -20.80
CA TYR A 25 2.66 5.70 -19.84
C TYR A 25 4.12 5.18 -19.76
N ASP A 26 5.06 6.07 -19.45
CA ASP A 26 6.46 5.69 -19.13
C ASP A 26 6.53 5.14 -17.72
N VAL A 27 6.52 3.80 -17.58
CA VAL A 27 6.41 3.12 -16.29
C VAL A 27 7.73 2.50 -15.86
N THR A 28 8.13 2.83 -14.64
CA THR A 28 9.20 2.15 -13.91
C THR A 28 8.59 1.34 -12.76
N ALA A 29 9.12 0.16 -12.48
CA ALA A 29 8.68 -0.68 -11.38
C ALA A 29 9.85 -1.06 -10.46
N ILE A 30 9.62 -1.06 -9.15
CA ILE A 30 10.53 -1.57 -8.13
C ILE A 30 9.83 -2.71 -7.40
N GLU A 31 10.50 -3.84 -7.26
CA GLU A 31 9.97 -5.00 -6.54
C GLU A 31 11.09 -5.66 -5.72
N LEU A 32 10.77 -5.95 -4.45
CA LEU A 32 11.70 -6.57 -3.50
C LEU A 32 11.81 -8.08 -3.69
N VAL A 33 10.69 -8.75 -3.99
CA VAL A 33 10.63 -10.19 -4.14
C VAL A 33 11.06 -10.58 -5.55
N LYS A 34 12.20 -11.26 -5.67
CA LYS A 34 12.78 -11.63 -6.97
C LYS A 34 11.82 -12.44 -7.85
N HIS A 35 11.05 -13.35 -7.26
CA HIS A 35 10.07 -14.15 -8.00
C HIS A 35 9.00 -13.27 -8.67
N ASN A 36 8.44 -12.31 -7.94
CA ASN A 36 7.46 -11.35 -8.46
C ASN A 36 8.06 -10.50 -9.57
N LEU A 37 9.28 -10.00 -9.37
CA LEU A 37 10.01 -9.22 -10.38
C LEU A 37 10.22 -10.03 -11.68
N MET A 38 10.60 -11.30 -11.58
CA MET A 38 10.77 -12.18 -12.75
C MET A 38 9.43 -12.37 -13.47
N THR A 39 8.36 -12.59 -12.72
CA THR A 39 7.00 -12.71 -13.27
C THR A 39 6.57 -11.42 -13.99
N LEU A 40 6.83 -10.23 -13.40
CA LEU A 40 6.57 -8.96 -14.06
C LEU A 40 7.34 -8.85 -15.38
N LYS A 41 8.64 -9.10 -15.36
CA LYS A 41 9.50 -9.03 -16.55
C LYS A 41 9.11 -9.99 -17.66
N SER A 42 8.59 -11.17 -17.32
CA SER A 42 8.11 -12.13 -18.31
C SER A 42 6.82 -11.71 -19.00
N LYS A 43 5.96 -10.96 -18.29
CA LYS A 43 4.65 -10.53 -18.80
C LYS A 43 4.72 -9.27 -19.68
N ASN A 44 5.63 -8.34 -19.36
CA ASN A 44 5.72 -7.06 -20.09
C ASN A 44 7.17 -6.55 -20.16
N LYS A 45 7.67 -6.38 -21.38
CA LYS A 45 9.04 -5.90 -21.63
C LYS A 45 9.16 -4.37 -21.66
N ASN A 46 8.04 -3.65 -21.74
CA ASN A 46 8.03 -2.18 -21.82
C ASN A 46 8.16 -1.52 -20.45
N VAL A 47 7.82 -2.26 -19.36
CA VAL A 47 8.00 -1.77 -17.99
C VAL A 47 9.48 -1.87 -17.61
N LYS A 48 10.08 -0.75 -17.19
CA LYS A 48 11.46 -0.70 -16.69
C LYS A 48 11.49 -1.25 -15.25
N ALA A 49 11.62 -2.57 -15.08
CA ALA A 49 11.50 -3.23 -13.79
C ALA A 49 12.86 -3.55 -13.15
N TYR A 50 13.04 -3.16 -11.89
CA TYR A 50 14.26 -3.33 -11.11
C TYR A 50 14.00 -3.98 -9.76
N HIS A 51 14.99 -4.74 -9.29
CA HIS A 51 15.01 -5.21 -7.90
C HIS A 51 15.37 -4.04 -6.97
N GLY A 52 14.61 -3.88 -5.88
CA GLY A 52 14.87 -2.81 -4.92
C GLY A 52 13.86 -2.81 -3.76
N ASN A 53 14.11 -1.92 -2.80
CA ASN A 53 13.33 -1.77 -1.57
C ASN A 53 12.76 -0.35 -1.49
N ALA A 54 11.52 -0.22 -1.06
CA ALA A 54 10.85 1.07 -0.83
C ALA A 54 11.59 1.97 0.17
N LEU A 55 12.37 1.38 1.07
CA LEU A 55 13.18 2.09 2.06
C LEU A 55 14.44 2.74 1.47
N ASN A 56 14.79 2.41 0.22
CA ASN A 56 15.97 2.97 -0.45
C ASN A 56 15.71 3.04 -1.96
N LEU A 57 15.37 4.22 -2.43
CA LEU A 57 15.17 4.53 -3.84
C LEU A 57 16.32 5.40 -4.40
N SER A 58 17.52 5.33 -3.80
CA SER A 58 18.70 6.14 -4.18
C SER A 58 19.14 5.95 -5.64
N LYS A 59 18.72 4.86 -6.28
CA LYS A 59 18.87 4.64 -7.72
C LYS A 59 18.23 5.75 -8.56
N PHE A 60 17.23 6.43 -8.03
CA PHE A 60 16.49 7.48 -8.75
C PHE A 60 16.85 8.85 -8.21
N LYS A 61 17.01 9.79 -9.14
CA LYS A 61 17.25 11.19 -8.81
C LYS A 61 16.01 11.83 -8.16
N ASP A 62 16.23 12.86 -7.40
CA ASP A 62 15.17 13.71 -6.87
C ASP A 62 14.30 14.27 -8.01
N ASN A 63 13.03 14.48 -7.76
CA ASN A 63 12.08 15.10 -8.69
C ASN A 63 12.06 14.46 -10.09
N SER A 64 12.15 13.12 -10.17
CA SER A 64 12.26 12.39 -11.45
C SER A 64 10.95 11.79 -11.97
N PHE A 65 9.92 11.67 -11.13
CA PHE A 65 8.63 11.07 -11.49
C PHE A 65 7.46 12.04 -11.29
N ASP A 66 6.49 11.99 -12.19
CA ASP A 66 5.26 12.77 -12.09
C ASP A 66 4.27 12.12 -11.11
N MET A 67 4.35 10.77 -10.94
CA MET A 67 3.52 10.01 -10.03
C MET A 67 4.29 8.83 -9.42
N VAL A 68 4.08 8.61 -8.12
CA VAL A 68 4.59 7.46 -7.37
C VAL A 68 3.40 6.63 -6.86
N LEU A 69 3.36 5.35 -7.23
CA LEU A 69 2.44 4.38 -6.65
C LEU A 69 3.14 3.66 -5.49
N LEU A 70 2.53 3.68 -4.33
CA LEU A 70 3.03 3.05 -3.10
C LEU A 70 1.90 2.17 -2.52
N PHE A 71 1.42 1.23 -3.35
CA PHE A 71 0.24 0.42 -3.02
C PHE A 71 0.54 -0.84 -2.22
N GLY A 72 1.78 -1.33 -2.26
CA GLY A 72 2.21 -2.54 -1.54
C GLY A 72 2.98 -2.27 -0.26
N PRO A 73 4.04 -1.47 -0.28
CA PRO A 73 5.05 -1.48 0.78
C PRO A 73 4.55 -1.13 2.17
N LEU A 74 3.66 -0.13 2.32
CA LEU A 74 3.36 0.43 3.63
C LEU A 74 2.63 -0.52 4.59
N TYR A 75 1.90 -1.48 4.08
CA TYR A 75 1.27 -2.47 4.93
C TYR A 75 2.15 -3.71 5.19
N HIS A 76 3.29 -3.83 4.51
CA HIS A 76 4.33 -4.82 4.82
C HIS A 76 5.42 -4.28 5.77
N LEU A 77 5.52 -2.97 5.92
CA LEU A 77 6.44 -2.34 6.87
C LEU A 77 5.78 -2.31 8.25
N ILE A 78 6.39 -2.95 9.23
CA ILE A 78 5.81 -3.06 10.58
C ILE A 78 5.94 -1.75 11.35
N SER A 79 7.14 -1.16 11.38
CA SER A 79 7.40 0.05 12.16
C SER A 79 6.87 1.32 11.49
N MET A 80 6.45 2.30 12.30
CA MET A 80 6.08 3.63 11.81
C MET A 80 7.27 4.39 11.23
N GLU A 81 8.48 4.08 11.71
CA GLU A 81 9.73 4.67 11.22
C GLU A 81 10.01 4.24 9.79
N ASP A 82 9.90 2.94 9.49
CA ASP A 82 10.08 2.43 8.13
C ASP A 82 9.00 2.94 7.18
N LYS A 83 7.72 3.02 7.64
CA LYS A 83 6.66 3.65 6.85
C LYS A 83 7.00 5.09 6.50
N LEU A 84 7.49 5.86 7.48
CA LEU A 84 7.91 7.25 7.26
C LEU A 84 9.09 7.32 6.28
N LYS A 85 10.08 6.46 6.44
CA LYS A 85 11.24 6.39 5.54
C LYS A 85 10.84 6.10 4.10
N ALA A 86 9.94 5.14 3.87
CA ALA A 86 9.41 4.85 2.53
C ALA A 86 8.65 6.06 1.94
N LEU A 87 7.87 6.77 2.76
CA LEU A 87 7.19 8.00 2.33
C LEU A 87 8.17 9.13 1.99
N MET A 88 9.26 9.27 2.76
CA MET A 88 10.29 10.29 2.48
C MET A 88 11.04 9.98 1.19
N GLU A 89 11.35 8.73 0.90
CA GLU A 89 11.94 8.32 -0.38
C GLU A 89 10.96 8.57 -1.54
N ALA A 90 9.68 8.21 -1.39
CA ALA A 90 8.66 8.51 -2.40
C ALA A 90 8.53 10.03 -2.65
N LYS A 91 8.56 10.84 -1.57
CA LYS A 91 8.52 12.29 -1.66
C LYS A 91 9.75 12.87 -2.36
N ARG A 92 10.93 12.33 -2.09
CA ARG A 92 12.17 12.79 -2.71
C ARG A 92 12.16 12.61 -4.23
N ILE A 93 11.66 11.46 -4.71
CA ILE A 93 11.71 11.14 -6.14
C ILE A 93 10.53 11.70 -6.93
N VAL A 94 9.41 12.06 -6.29
CA VAL A 94 8.29 12.70 -6.97
C VAL A 94 8.63 14.17 -7.25
N LYS A 95 8.20 14.68 -8.40
CA LYS A 95 8.34 16.10 -8.77
C LYS A 95 7.49 16.98 -7.88
N GLU A 96 7.86 18.24 -7.76
CA GLU A 96 6.99 19.27 -7.18
C GLU A 96 5.67 19.32 -7.95
N GLY A 97 4.55 19.34 -7.22
CA GLY A 97 3.20 19.25 -7.82
C GLY A 97 2.80 17.87 -8.30
N GLY A 98 3.67 16.86 -8.22
CA GLY A 98 3.35 15.47 -8.54
C GLY A 98 2.52 14.77 -7.45
N TYR A 99 2.13 13.53 -7.70
CA TYR A 99 1.23 12.78 -6.83
C TYR A 99 1.88 11.52 -6.26
N ILE A 100 1.61 11.22 -5.00
CA ILE A 100 1.91 9.94 -4.36
C ILE A 100 0.58 9.27 -4.04
N LEU A 101 0.31 8.11 -4.63
CA LEU A 101 -0.86 7.29 -4.34
C LEU A 101 -0.44 6.19 -3.37
N ILE A 102 -1.13 6.13 -2.23
CA ILE A 102 -0.72 5.27 -1.11
C ILE A 102 -1.88 4.37 -0.72
N SER A 103 -1.59 3.10 -0.45
CA SER A 103 -2.54 2.15 0.10
C SER A 103 -2.13 1.74 1.52
N TYR A 104 -3.13 1.62 2.39
CA TYR A 104 -2.98 1.14 3.77
C TYR A 104 -4.00 0.05 4.07
N TYR A 105 -3.66 -0.85 4.99
CA TYR A 105 -4.65 -1.70 5.64
C TYR A 105 -5.12 -1.04 6.92
N MET A 106 -6.44 -0.91 7.05
CA MET A 106 -7.05 -0.20 8.18
C MET A 106 -7.31 -1.14 9.35
N ASN A 107 -6.90 -0.71 10.54
CA ASN A 107 -7.13 -1.42 11.79
C ASN A 107 -8.61 -1.74 12.00
N GLU A 108 -9.46 -0.75 11.78
CA GLU A 108 -10.91 -0.88 11.99
C GLU A 108 -11.51 -1.98 11.09
N TYR A 109 -11.05 -2.07 9.84
CA TYR A 109 -11.48 -3.13 8.93
C TYR A 109 -11.11 -4.52 9.48
N ALA A 110 -9.85 -4.70 9.85
CA ALA A 110 -9.35 -5.99 10.33
C ALA A 110 -10.04 -6.42 11.64
N VAL A 111 -10.24 -5.49 12.58
CA VAL A 111 -10.93 -5.76 13.85
C VAL A 111 -12.39 -6.14 13.61
N ILE A 112 -13.13 -5.42 12.78
CA ILE A 112 -14.52 -5.75 12.48
C ILE A 112 -14.62 -7.11 11.79
N LYS A 113 -13.88 -7.29 10.69
CA LYS A 113 -13.98 -8.50 9.88
C LYS A 113 -13.45 -9.73 10.60
N HIS A 114 -12.19 -9.71 11.00
CA HIS A 114 -11.52 -10.88 11.57
C HIS A 114 -11.73 -11.02 13.07
N GLY A 115 -11.96 -9.92 13.78
CA GLY A 115 -12.26 -9.94 15.21
C GLY A 115 -13.72 -10.31 15.47
N PHE A 116 -14.63 -9.42 15.11
CA PHE A 116 -16.05 -9.58 15.48
C PHE A 116 -16.80 -10.53 14.55
N MET A 117 -16.74 -10.36 13.24
CA MET A 117 -17.55 -11.17 12.32
C MET A 117 -17.10 -12.63 12.24
N GLU A 118 -15.81 -12.91 12.42
CA GLU A 118 -15.25 -14.27 12.49
C GLU A 118 -15.17 -14.80 13.93
N ASN A 119 -15.72 -14.07 14.91
CA ASN A 119 -15.80 -14.45 16.34
C ASN A 119 -14.43 -14.72 16.99
N ASN A 120 -13.38 -14.02 16.56
CA ASN A 120 -12.02 -14.16 17.09
C ASN A 120 -11.65 -13.12 18.15
N ILE A 121 -12.50 -12.11 18.42
CA ILE A 121 -12.15 -10.94 19.21
C ILE A 121 -11.69 -11.28 20.63
N ALA A 122 -12.39 -12.21 21.31
CA ALA A 122 -12.06 -12.59 22.69
C ALA A 122 -10.69 -13.29 22.78
N SER A 123 -10.39 -14.19 21.82
CA SER A 123 -9.10 -14.87 21.76
C SER A 123 -7.98 -13.90 21.39
N ALA A 124 -8.21 -12.98 20.47
CA ALA A 124 -7.22 -11.96 20.06
C ALA A 124 -6.84 -11.03 21.23
N ILE A 125 -7.82 -10.59 22.03
CA ILE A 125 -7.55 -9.80 23.25
C ILE A 125 -6.75 -10.63 24.26
N LYS A 126 -7.20 -11.87 24.53
CA LYS A 126 -6.52 -12.77 25.48
C LYS A 126 -5.06 -13.05 25.09
N ASN A 127 -4.78 -13.16 23.82
CA ASN A 127 -3.43 -13.42 23.29
C ASN A 127 -2.56 -12.15 23.18
N GLY A 128 -3.13 -10.96 23.45
CA GLY A 128 -2.44 -9.68 23.28
C GLY A 128 -2.24 -9.26 21.80
N ASP A 129 -2.99 -9.86 20.89
CA ASP A 129 -2.97 -9.49 19.47
C ASP A 129 -3.72 -8.18 19.22
N ILE A 130 -4.67 -7.86 20.11
CA ILE A 130 -5.47 -6.63 20.10
C ILE A 130 -5.51 -6.08 21.54
N ASP A 131 -5.27 -4.77 21.70
CA ASP A 131 -5.36 -4.10 23.00
C ASP A 131 -6.83 -3.79 23.41
N GLU A 132 -7.01 -3.24 24.63
CA GLU A 132 -8.30 -2.85 25.18
C GLU A 132 -9.03 -1.76 24.37
N ASN A 133 -8.30 -1.02 23.52
CA ASN A 133 -8.84 0.01 22.63
C ASN A 133 -9.07 -0.53 21.22
N PHE A 134 -9.05 -1.83 21.04
CA PHE A 134 -9.14 -2.51 19.75
C PHE A 134 -8.06 -2.11 18.74
N HIS A 135 -6.84 -1.84 19.23
CA HIS A 135 -5.68 -1.68 18.37
C HIS A 135 -5.00 -3.04 18.17
N ILE A 136 -4.75 -3.38 16.92
CA ILE A 136 -3.91 -4.53 16.59
C ILE A 136 -2.47 -4.21 16.98
N THR A 137 -1.88 -5.10 17.76
CA THR A 137 -0.47 -5.02 18.18
C THR A 137 0.39 -5.72 17.13
N PRO A 138 1.14 -4.98 16.29
CA PRO A 138 1.93 -5.59 15.24
C PRO A 138 3.12 -6.34 15.83
N LYS A 139 3.39 -7.53 15.31
CA LYS A 139 4.56 -8.35 15.64
C LYS A 139 5.54 -8.32 14.47
N GLU A 140 6.84 -8.44 14.73
CA GLU A 140 7.87 -8.46 13.67
C GLU A 140 7.67 -9.59 12.64
N THR A 141 7.01 -10.66 13.06
CA THR A 141 6.71 -11.83 12.22
C THR A 141 5.45 -11.65 11.36
N ASP A 142 4.69 -10.57 11.57
CA ASP A 142 3.45 -10.35 10.84
C ASP A 142 3.73 -9.98 9.38
N LEU A 143 2.95 -10.56 8.49
CA LEU A 143 3.01 -10.25 7.06
C LEU A 143 2.45 -8.86 6.75
N TYR A 144 1.48 -8.42 7.54
CA TYR A 144 0.78 -7.14 7.35
C TYR A 144 0.70 -6.36 8.66
N SER A 145 0.81 -5.05 8.54
CA SER A 145 0.56 -4.12 9.63
C SER A 145 -0.60 -3.20 9.29
N MET A 146 -1.48 -3.03 10.26
CA MET A 146 -2.66 -2.19 10.15
C MET A 146 -2.38 -0.82 10.75
N VAL A 147 -3.03 0.20 10.20
CA VAL A 147 -2.92 1.58 10.68
C VAL A 147 -4.31 2.17 10.92
N ARG A 148 -4.38 3.20 11.74
CA ARG A 148 -5.57 4.03 11.94
C ARG A 148 -5.42 5.36 11.21
N ILE A 149 -6.51 6.06 11.06
CA ILE A 149 -6.49 7.39 10.42
C ILE A 149 -5.56 8.38 11.15
N LYS A 150 -5.41 8.25 12.47
CA LYS A 150 -4.46 9.04 13.26
C LYS A 150 -3.00 8.78 12.86
N ASP A 151 -2.66 7.52 12.56
CA ASP A 151 -1.30 7.12 12.16
C ASP A 151 -0.99 7.65 10.75
N ILE A 152 -1.96 7.58 9.86
CA ILE A 152 -1.86 8.16 8.51
C ILE A 152 -1.68 9.70 8.61
N ASN A 153 -2.40 10.35 9.52
CA ASN A 153 -2.25 11.79 9.76
C ASN A 153 -0.86 12.13 10.30
N TYR A 154 -0.36 11.33 11.24
CA TYR A 154 0.99 11.47 11.78
C TYR A 154 2.05 11.34 10.68
N LEU A 155 2.00 10.25 9.89
CA LEU A 155 2.91 10.01 8.77
C LEU A 155 2.87 11.16 7.75
N LYS A 156 1.67 11.58 7.37
CA LYS A 156 1.47 12.72 6.45
C LYS A 156 2.15 13.99 6.98
N CYS A 157 1.95 14.32 8.27
CA CYS A 157 2.52 15.51 8.89
C CYS A 157 4.05 15.41 8.96
N LYS A 158 4.60 14.27 9.40
CA LYS A 158 6.04 14.05 9.49
C LYS A 158 6.74 14.08 8.13
N ALA A 159 6.10 13.52 7.10
CA ALA A 159 6.61 13.59 5.73
C ALA A 159 6.37 14.96 5.07
N ASN A 160 5.65 15.88 5.74
CA ASN A 160 5.24 17.17 5.16
C ASN A 160 4.57 16.99 3.79
N LEU A 161 3.53 16.14 3.74
CA LEU A 161 2.73 15.86 2.56
C LEU A 161 1.36 16.55 2.68
N LYS A 162 0.84 17.06 1.57
CA LYS A 162 -0.53 17.58 1.49
C LYS A 162 -1.47 16.46 1.03
N ARG A 163 -2.49 16.15 1.83
CA ARG A 163 -3.53 15.20 1.42
C ARG A 163 -4.47 15.85 0.41
N VAL A 164 -4.65 15.17 -0.72
CA VAL A 164 -5.60 15.59 -1.76
C VAL A 164 -6.94 14.90 -1.56
N LYS A 165 -6.93 13.56 -1.34
CA LYS A 165 -8.15 12.76 -1.20
C LYS A 165 -7.89 11.49 -0.40
N ILE A 166 -8.93 10.97 0.24
CA ILE A 166 -9.01 9.60 0.75
C ILE A 166 -10.09 8.89 -0.06
N ILE A 167 -9.80 7.65 -0.47
CA ILE A 167 -10.71 6.78 -1.19
C ILE A 167 -10.75 5.46 -0.42
N SER A 168 -11.95 5.03 -0.04
CA SER A 168 -12.16 3.68 0.46
C SER A 168 -12.26 2.74 -0.74
N GLN A 169 -11.36 1.75 -0.82
CA GLN A 169 -11.41 0.73 -1.88
C GLN A 169 -12.50 -0.29 -1.59
N ASP A 170 -12.54 -0.72 -0.32
CA ASP A 170 -13.47 -1.72 0.16
C ASP A 170 -14.45 -0.99 1.09
N GLY A 171 -15.60 -0.66 0.57
CA GLY A 171 -16.64 0.05 1.34
C GLY A 171 -17.31 -0.86 2.36
N PRO A 172 -18.27 -0.34 3.15
CA PRO A 172 -19.05 -1.13 4.11
C PRO A 172 -19.73 -2.36 3.51
N SER A 173 -20.01 -2.34 2.21
CA SER A 173 -20.58 -3.47 1.47
C SER A 173 -19.72 -4.74 1.51
N ASP A 174 -18.40 -4.62 1.67
CA ASP A 174 -17.54 -5.80 1.75
C ASP A 174 -17.76 -6.60 3.05
N TYR A 175 -18.13 -5.93 4.13
CA TYR A 175 -18.49 -6.61 5.39
C TYR A 175 -19.76 -7.44 5.29
N ILE A 176 -20.73 -6.97 4.52
CA ILE A 176 -22.04 -7.59 4.39
C ILE A 176 -22.21 -8.37 3.08
N ARG A 177 -21.15 -8.46 2.26
CA ARG A 177 -21.19 -9.18 0.97
C ARG A 177 -21.78 -10.59 1.08
N PRO A 178 -21.42 -11.45 2.07
CA PRO A 178 -22.00 -12.77 2.21
C PRO A 178 -23.52 -12.72 2.47
N VAL A 179 -23.98 -11.73 3.23
CA VAL A 179 -25.41 -11.51 3.54
C VAL A 179 -26.15 -11.00 2.31
N ILE A 180 -25.56 -10.03 1.56
CA ILE A 180 -26.15 -9.51 0.33
C ILE A 180 -26.30 -10.63 -0.70
N LEU A 181 -25.27 -11.46 -0.90
CA LEU A 181 -25.32 -12.58 -1.83
C LEU A 181 -26.39 -13.61 -1.45
N SER A 182 -26.60 -13.87 -0.15
CA SER A 182 -27.66 -14.76 0.29
C SER A 182 -29.07 -14.21 0.05
N LEU A 183 -29.23 -12.90 0.04
CA LEU A 183 -30.50 -12.22 -0.25
C LEU A 183 -30.83 -12.13 -1.75
N ILE A 184 -29.83 -12.19 -2.60
CA ILE A 184 -30.01 -12.13 -4.08
C ILE A 184 -30.41 -13.52 -4.63
N HIS A 185 -30.21 -14.59 -3.88
CA HIS A 185 -30.57 -15.96 -4.26
C HIS A 185 -31.97 -16.40 -3.78
N ILE A 186 -32.78 -15.47 -3.29
CA ILE A 186 -34.20 -15.67 -3.02
C ILE A 186 -34.98 -15.13 -4.20
#